data_5241d50f170ddb70b20a360b8b3872a2
#
_entry.id   5241d50f170ddb70b20a360b8b3872a2
#
_cell.length_a   1.000
_cell.length_b   1.000
_cell.length_c   1.000
_cell.angle_alpha   90.00
_cell.angle_beta   90.00
_cell.angle_gamma   90.00
#
_symmetry.space_group_name_H-M   'P 1'
#
loop_
_entity.id
_entity.type
_entity.pdbx_description
1 polymer ?
#
loop_
_entity_poly.entity_id
_entity_poly.type
_entity_poly.pdbx_seq_one_letter_code
_entity_poly.pdbx_strand_id
1 'polypeptide(L)'
;KNFLASNPDLIVGALNNGNYKFKSAIDQPVFAVLEYNNSRLKFFLEPGDSINMSFTDDAQHSGTEITGRGSDNNFFLNNFESTFQKDFIDSLWTARMMNGSVDAFENELFKSRKSMHDYIGINVVIHPVSDAFKNYLRNLITFRYWSMLLAYPVVHANSDPKILTVEPLPDVM
;
A
#
# COMPACT_ATOMS: atom_id res chain seq x y z
N LYS A 1 21.24 15.24 -0.06
CA LYS A 1 20.18 14.81 -1.00
C LYS A 1 18.86 15.00 -0.27
N ASN A 2 18.05 15.95 -0.73
CA ASN A 2 16.74 16.24 -0.14
C ASN A 2 15.80 15.08 -0.43
N PHE A 3 15.36 14.39 0.62
CA PHE A 3 14.33 13.35 0.57
C PHE A 3 12.90 13.89 0.45
N LEU A 4 12.73 15.18 0.26
CA LEU A 4 11.43 15.82 0.13
C LEU A 4 11.18 16.22 -1.32
N ALA A 5 10.29 15.43 -1.93
CA ALA A 5 9.51 15.80 -3.12
C ALA A 5 10.33 16.27 -4.33
N SER A 6 10.85 15.33 -5.11
CA SER A 6 10.76 15.52 -6.54
C SER A 6 9.28 15.66 -6.88
N ASN A 7 8.86 16.73 -7.54
CA ASN A 7 7.57 16.76 -8.21
C ASN A 7 7.44 15.46 -8.99
N PRO A 8 6.36 14.69 -8.86
CA PRO A 8 6.18 13.53 -9.70
C PRO A 8 6.27 14.01 -11.15
N ASP A 9 7.11 13.36 -11.94
CA ASP A 9 7.21 13.66 -13.36
C ASP A 9 5.83 13.46 -13.98
N LEU A 10 5.18 14.54 -14.36
CA LEU A 10 3.88 14.51 -15.01
C LEU A 10 4.06 14.02 -16.44
N ILE A 11 3.61 12.81 -16.71
CA ILE A 11 3.61 12.24 -18.05
C ILE A 11 2.22 12.42 -18.63
N VAL A 12 2.11 13.23 -19.67
CA VAL A 12 0.84 13.42 -20.39
C VAL A 12 0.74 12.38 -21.50
N GLY A 13 -0.33 11.60 -21.47
CA GLY A 13 -0.60 10.60 -22.51
C GLY A 13 -1.12 11.24 -23.80
N ALA A 14 -0.71 10.72 -24.93
CA ALA A 14 -1.29 11.05 -26.22
C ALA A 14 -2.55 10.22 -26.46
N LEU A 15 -3.67 10.89 -26.77
CA LEU A 15 -4.91 10.23 -27.18
C LEU A 15 -4.81 9.83 -28.68
N ASN A 16 -4.95 8.55 -28.95
CA ASN A 16 -5.00 8.03 -30.32
C ASN A 16 -6.11 6.97 -30.41
N ASN A 17 -7.12 7.22 -31.24
CA ASN A 17 -8.28 6.32 -31.45
C ASN A 17 -8.93 5.82 -30.14
N GLY A 18 -9.15 6.71 -29.17
CA GLY A 18 -9.75 6.35 -27.87
C GLY A 18 -8.79 5.69 -26.87
N ASN A 19 -7.52 5.49 -27.25
CA ASN A 19 -6.51 4.93 -26.38
C ASN A 19 -5.49 6.00 -25.93
N TYR A 20 -5.16 6.00 -24.66
CA TYR A 20 -4.04 6.78 -24.14
C TYR A 20 -2.79 5.91 -24.10
N LYS A 21 -1.69 6.44 -24.59
CA LYS A 21 -0.40 5.78 -24.53
C LYS A 21 0.60 6.63 -23.75
N PHE A 22 1.17 6.02 -22.72
CA PHE A 22 2.22 6.61 -21.90
C PHE A 22 3.52 5.84 -22.15
N LYS A 23 4.63 6.53 -22.15
CA LYS A 23 5.95 5.92 -22.25
C LYS A 23 6.92 6.67 -21.36
N SER A 24 7.59 5.96 -20.48
CA SER A 24 8.64 6.48 -19.62
C SER A 24 9.82 5.52 -19.61
N ALA A 25 11.03 6.04 -19.51
CA ALA A 25 12.21 5.26 -19.22
C ALA A 25 12.37 5.17 -17.70
N ILE A 26 12.34 3.94 -17.18
CA ILE A 26 12.59 3.66 -15.77
C ILE A 26 13.76 2.69 -15.68
N ASP A 27 14.66 2.92 -14.74
CA ASP A 27 15.86 2.12 -14.49
C ASP A 27 15.78 1.27 -13.23
N GLN A 28 14.77 1.53 -12.41
CA GLN A 28 14.49 0.81 -11.17
C GLN A 28 12.98 0.71 -10.95
N PRO A 29 12.49 -0.22 -10.08
CA PRO A 29 11.08 -0.30 -9.75
C PRO A 29 10.55 1.01 -9.17
N VAL A 30 9.40 1.46 -9.66
CA VAL A 30 8.76 2.71 -9.24
C VAL A 30 7.26 2.53 -9.06
N PHE A 31 6.66 3.43 -8.28
CA PHE A 31 5.21 3.60 -8.29
C PHE A 31 4.82 4.73 -9.23
N ALA A 32 3.79 4.46 -10.03
CA ALA A 32 3.11 5.46 -10.83
C ALA A 32 1.64 5.57 -10.37
N VAL A 33 1.07 6.74 -10.56
CA VAL A 33 -0.36 6.98 -10.33
C VAL A 33 -0.96 7.46 -11.64
N LEU A 34 -1.97 6.76 -12.10
CA LEU A 34 -2.81 7.20 -13.20
C LEU A 34 -4.00 7.95 -12.63
N GLU A 35 -4.14 9.20 -12.99
CA GLU A 35 -5.30 10.01 -12.67
C GLU A 35 -6.22 10.13 -13.90
N TYR A 36 -7.46 9.69 -13.75
CA TYR A 36 -8.47 9.76 -14.80
C TYR A 36 -9.85 9.97 -14.18
N ASN A 37 -10.59 10.97 -14.60
CA ASN A 37 -11.95 11.27 -14.16
C ASN A 37 -12.15 11.19 -12.62
N ASN A 38 -11.32 11.87 -11.85
CA ASN A 38 -11.29 11.84 -10.37
C ASN A 38 -10.96 10.48 -9.75
N SER A 39 -10.62 9.49 -10.55
CA SER A 39 -10.11 8.20 -10.07
C SER A 39 -8.59 8.20 -10.07
N ARG A 40 -8.02 7.55 -9.06
CA ARG A 40 -6.58 7.36 -8.91
C ARG A 40 -6.28 5.87 -8.88
N LEU A 41 -5.46 5.43 -9.82
CA LEU A 41 -5.01 4.05 -9.90
C LEU A 41 -3.51 4.01 -9.69
N LYS A 42 -3.08 3.22 -8.73
CA LYS A 42 -1.67 3.05 -8.38
C LYS A 42 -1.10 1.83 -9.10
N PHE A 43 0.09 1.99 -9.65
CA PHE A 43 0.82 0.95 -10.35
C PHE A 43 2.19 0.75 -9.77
N PHE A 44 2.61 -0.50 -9.68
CA PHE A 44 4.00 -0.89 -9.52
C PHE A 44 4.57 -1.22 -10.88
N LEU A 45 5.61 -0.52 -11.29
CA LEU A 45 6.24 -0.65 -12.59
C LEU A 45 7.70 -1.05 -12.44
N GLU A 46 8.15 -1.97 -13.27
CA GLU A 46 9.54 -2.40 -13.36
C GLU A 46 10.13 -2.08 -14.75
N PRO A 47 11.47 -1.97 -14.86
CA PRO A 47 12.10 -1.76 -16.15
C PRO A 47 11.65 -2.78 -17.20
N GLY A 48 11.15 -2.27 -18.31
CA GLY A 48 10.65 -3.06 -19.43
C GLY A 48 9.22 -3.54 -19.30
N ASP A 49 8.45 -3.12 -18.30
CA ASP A 49 7.01 -3.40 -18.24
C ASP A 49 6.28 -2.80 -19.44
N SER A 50 5.20 -3.48 -19.82
CA SER A 50 4.29 -3.05 -20.89
C SER A 50 2.88 -3.45 -20.51
N ILE A 51 2.17 -2.53 -19.89
CA ILE A 51 0.84 -2.76 -19.31
C ILE A 51 -0.21 -2.16 -20.22
N ASN A 52 -1.23 -2.95 -20.53
CA ASN A 52 -2.45 -2.48 -21.16
C ASN A 52 -3.56 -2.50 -20.13
N MET A 53 -4.36 -1.44 -20.13
CA MET A 53 -5.49 -1.33 -19.23
C MET A 53 -6.72 -0.86 -19.99
N SER A 54 -7.84 -1.50 -19.73
CA SER A 54 -9.15 -1.07 -20.20
C SER A 54 -10.02 -0.66 -19.03
N PHE A 55 -10.71 0.46 -19.21
CA PHE A 55 -11.72 0.96 -18.27
C PHE A 55 -13.08 0.80 -18.94
N THR A 56 -14.05 0.28 -18.20
CA THR A 56 -15.45 0.50 -18.54
C THR A 56 -15.92 1.78 -17.88
N ASP A 57 -16.79 2.55 -18.53
CA ASP A 57 -17.26 3.88 -18.09
C ASP A 57 -17.97 3.89 -16.71
N ASP A 58 -18.28 2.72 -16.17
CA ASP A 58 -18.75 2.59 -14.79
C ASP A 58 -17.58 2.79 -13.83
N ALA A 59 -17.56 3.98 -13.25
CA ALA A 59 -16.52 4.54 -12.37
C ALA A 59 -16.21 3.73 -11.10
N GLN A 60 -16.66 2.50 -10.99
CA GLN A 60 -16.31 1.57 -9.94
C GLN A 60 -15.33 0.54 -10.49
N HIS A 61 -14.18 0.45 -9.85
CA HIS A 61 -12.99 -0.35 -10.21
C HIS A 61 -13.22 -1.85 -10.50
N SER A 62 -14.45 -2.32 -10.48
CA SER A 62 -14.84 -3.72 -10.70
C SER A 62 -14.74 -4.22 -12.14
N GLY A 63 -14.39 -3.36 -13.08
CA GLY A 63 -14.26 -3.70 -14.50
C GLY A 63 -12.91 -3.34 -15.13
N THR A 64 -11.88 -3.05 -14.33
CA THR A 64 -10.55 -2.74 -14.87
C THR A 64 -9.83 -4.02 -15.23
N GLU A 65 -9.62 -4.26 -16.51
CA GLU A 65 -8.77 -5.34 -16.99
C GLU A 65 -7.35 -4.82 -17.16
N ILE A 66 -6.37 -5.51 -16.55
CA ILE A 66 -4.95 -5.19 -16.64
C ILE A 66 -4.24 -6.37 -17.27
N THR A 67 -3.58 -6.16 -18.41
CA THR A 67 -2.88 -7.20 -19.17
C THR A 67 -1.49 -6.75 -19.58
N GLY A 68 -0.67 -7.71 -20.04
CA GLY A 68 0.68 -7.45 -20.50
C GLY A 68 1.75 -7.71 -19.45
N ARG A 69 2.99 -7.41 -19.80
CA ARG A 69 4.13 -7.63 -18.90
C ARG A 69 4.08 -6.66 -17.74
N GLY A 70 4.12 -7.16 -16.51
CA GLY A 70 3.97 -6.40 -15.27
C GLY A 70 2.52 -6.37 -14.73
N SER A 71 1.56 -6.98 -15.46
CA SER A 71 0.15 -7.02 -15.02
C SER A 71 -0.04 -7.82 -13.73
N ASP A 72 0.69 -8.91 -13.54
CA ASP A 72 0.55 -9.78 -12.36
C ASP A 72 0.86 -9.03 -11.04
N ASN A 73 1.92 -8.22 -11.03
CA ASN A 73 2.25 -7.37 -9.88
C ASN A 73 1.10 -6.41 -9.55
N ASN A 74 0.49 -5.82 -10.56
CA ASN A 74 -0.56 -4.82 -10.41
C ASN A 74 -1.91 -5.46 -10.06
N PHE A 75 -2.22 -6.62 -10.61
CA PHE A 75 -3.38 -7.41 -10.21
C PHE A 75 -3.29 -7.82 -8.74
N PHE A 76 -2.11 -8.31 -8.33
CA PHE A 76 -1.85 -8.67 -6.93
C PHE A 76 -1.96 -7.45 -6.01
N LEU A 77 -1.39 -6.30 -6.40
CA LEU A 77 -1.45 -5.06 -5.63
C LEU A 77 -2.89 -4.63 -5.37
N ASN A 78 -3.72 -4.61 -6.41
CA ASN A 78 -5.12 -4.22 -6.28
C ASN A 78 -5.90 -5.16 -5.35
N ASN A 79 -5.69 -6.46 -5.45
CA ASN A 79 -6.34 -7.45 -4.58
C ASN A 79 -5.85 -7.33 -3.14
N PHE A 80 -4.55 -7.11 -2.94
CA PHE A 80 -3.96 -6.90 -1.61
C PHE A 80 -4.51 -5.64 -0.95
N GLU A 81 -4.49 -4.51 -1.65
CA GLU A 81 -5.01 -3.24 -1.14
C GLU A 81 -6.51 -3.31 -0.84
N SER A 82 -7.30 -3.97 -1.69
CA SER A 82 -8.73 -4.19 -1.46
C SER A 82 -8.99 -5.08 -0.25
N THR A 83 -8.25 -6.18 -0.09
CA THR A 83 -8.41 -7.14 1.01
C THR A 83 -8.07 -6.50 2.35
N PHE A 84 -7.01 -5.71 2.40
CA PHE A 84 -6.51 -5.08 3.62
C PHE A 84 -6.82 -3.59 3.72
N GLN A 85 -7.80 -3.10 2.97
CA GLN A 85 -8.16 -1.68 2.95
C GLN A 85 -8.30 -1.08 4.35
N LYS A 86 -8.98 -1.78 5.25
CA LYS A 86 -9.20 -1.31 6.64
C LYS A 86 -7.93 -1.22 7.46
N ASP A 87 -6.95 -2.08 7.16
CA ASP A 87 -5.67 -2.07 7.85
C ASP A 87 -4.80 -0.87 7.47
N PHE A 88 -5.11 -0.21 6.34
CA PHE A 88 -4.42 1.00 5.87
C PHE A 88 -5.15 2.31 6.21
N ILE A 89 -6.26 2.27 6.96
CA ILE A 89 -6.98 3.46 7.41
C ILE A 89 -6.37 3.96 8.72
N ASP A 90 -5.59 5.04 8.67
CA ASP A 90 -4.87 5.56 9.83
C ASP A 90 -5.80 6.02 10.96
N SER A 91 -6.97 6.58 10.64
CA SER A 91 -7.95 6.99 11.66
C SER A 91 -8.49 5.84 12.51
N LEU A 92 -8.64 4.65 11.93
CA LEU A 92 -9.06 3.45 12.67
C LEU A 92 -7.98 3.00 13.65
N TRP A 93 -6.72 3.02 13.23
CA TRP A 93 -5.59 2.68 14.09
C TRP A 93 -5.37 3.74 15.17
N THR A 94 -5.49 5.02 14.83
CA THR A 94 -5.45 6.11 15.82
C THR A 94 -6.51 5.92 16.90
N ALA A 95 -7.75 5.59 16.52
CA ALA A 95 -8.81 5.33 17.51
C ALA A 95 -8.48 4.13 18.43
N ARG A 96 -7.85 3.08 17.89
CA ARG A 96 -7.40 1.92 18.70
C ARG A 96 -6.26 2.30 19.64
N MET A 97 -5.31 3.12 19.20
CA MET A 97 -4.21 3.63 20.03
C MET A 97 -4.74 4.50 21.18
N MET A 98 -5.73 5.33 20.92
CA MET A 98 -6.30 6.24 21.92
C MET A 98 -7.12 5.52 22.99
N ASN A 99 -7.86 4.47 22.62
CA ASN A 99 -8.88 3.86 23.47
C ASN A 99 -8.55 2.42 23.91
N GLY A 100 -7.54 1.79 23.31
CA GLY A 100 -7.16 0.40 23.59
C GLY A 100 -6.06 0.29 24.64
N SER A 101 -6.03 -0.86 25.36
CA SER A 101 -4.84 -1.21 26.13
C SER A 101 -3.68 -1.59 25.20
N VAL A 102 -2.45 -1.52 25.72
CA VAL A 102 -1.22 -1.94 25.00
C VAL A 102 -1.40 -3.34 24.42
N ASP A 103 -1.75 -4.31 25.25
CA ASP A 103 -1.91 -5.71 24.85
C ASP A 103 -2.95 -5.91 23.76
N ALA A 104 -4.08 -5.21 23.85
CA ALA A 104 -5.14 -5.29 22.84
C ALA A 104 -4.66 -4.72 21.50
N PHE A 105 -4.00 -3.57 21.54
CA PHE A 105 -3.45 -2.93 20.35
C PHE A 105 -2.37 -3.81 19.68
N GLU A 106 -1.39 -4.29 20.45
CA GLU A 106 -0.32 -5.16 19.94
C GLU A 106 -0.88 -6.45 19.31
N ASN A 107 -1.84 -7.09 19.97
CA ASN A 107 -2.44 -8.31 19.48
C ASN A 107 -3.18 -8.09 18.15
N GLU A 108 -3.92 -6.98 18.01
CA GLU A 108 -4.59 -6.64 16.75
C GLU A 108 -3.58 -6.33 15.65
N LEU A 109 -2.55 -5.55 15.96
CA LEU A 109 -1.51 -5.18 15.02
C LEU A 109 -0.71 -6.42 14.53
N PHE A 110 -0.39 -7.33 15.46
CA PHE A 110 0.26 -8.60 15.14
C PHE A 110 -0.61 -9.47 14.23
N LYS A 111 -1.91 -9.60 14.53
CA LYS A 111 -2.86 -10.35 13.69
C LYS A 111 -2.97 -9.76 12.29
N SER A 112 -3.06 -8.44 12.16
CA SER A 112 -3.08 -7.75 10.88
C SER A 112 -1.81 -8.04 10.08
N ARG A 113 -0.64 -7.85 10.69
CA ARG A 113 0.66 -8.18 10.07
C ARG A 113 0.73 -9.63 9.60
N LYS A 114 0.34 -10.58 10.48
CA LYS A 114 0.35 -12.01 10.17
C LYS A 114 -0.56 -12.32 8.98
N SER A 115 -1.78 -11.80 8.98
CA SER A 115 -2.74 -12.02 7.89
C SER A 115 -2.22 -11.51 6.54
N MET A 116 -1.55 -10.35 6.52
CA MET A 116 -0.91 -9.83 5.31
C MET A 116 0.23 -10.73 4.82
N HIS A 117 1.08 -11.23 5.72
CA HIS A 117 2.15 -12.17 5.34
C HIS A 117 1.60 -13.50 4.85
N ASP A 118 0.59 -14.06 5.52
CA ASP A 118 -0.07 -15.31 5.11
C ASP A 118 -0.71 -15.15 3.71
N TYR A 119 -1.38 -14.01 3.46
CA TYR A 119 -1.93 -13.70 2.15
C TYR A 119 -0.86 -13.70 1.04
N ILE A 120 0.28 -13.04 1.29
CA ILE A 120 1.38 -13.03 0.33
C ILE A 120 1.87 -14.47 0.11
N GLY A 121 2.11 -15.24 1.17
CA GLY A 121 2.62 -16.61 1.07
C GLY A 121 1.72 -17.54 0.25
N ILE A 122 0.42 -17.40 0.38
CA ILE A 122 -0.56 -18.22 -0.35
C ILE A 122 -0.70 -17.74 -1.81
N ASN A 123 -0.87 -16.46 -2.02
CA ASN A 123 -1.28 -15.94 -3.33
C ASN A 123 -0.13 -15.81 -4.32
N VAL A 124 1.13 -15.67 -3.87
CA VAL A 124 2.28 -15.66 -4.79
C VAL A 124 2.52 -17.02 -5.49
N VAL A 125 1.96 -18.09 -4.95
CA VAL A 125 2.03 -19.41 -5.58
C VAL A 125 1.06 -19.49 -6.77
N ILE A 126 -0.09 -18.82 -6.65
CA ILE A 126 -1.15 -18.81 -7.67
C ILE A 126 -0.87 -17.73 -8.74
N HIS A 127 -0.39 -16.58 -8.29
CA HIS A 127 -0.09 -15.41 -9.13
C HIS A 127 1.39 -15.07 -8.98
N PRO A 128 2.25 -15.52 -9.91
CA PRO A 128 3.69 -15.29 -9.81
C PRO A 128 3.99 -13.80 -10.01
N VAL A 129 4.44 -13.17 -8.94
CA VAL A 129 4.87 -11.77 -8.95
C VAL A 129 6.40 -11.68 -8.87
N SER A 130 6.96 -10.55 -9.27
CA SER A 130 8.41 -10.33 -9.24
C SER A 130 8.98 -10.32 -7.81
N ASP A 131 10.27 -10.61 -7.68
CA ASP A 131 10.94 -10.56 -6.37
C ASP A 131 11.06 -9.12 -5.85
N ALA A 132 11.21 -8.14 -6.72
CA ALA A 132 11.20 -6.74 -6.33
C ALA A 132 9.85 -6.33 -5.72
N PHE A 133 8.75 -6.78 -6.31
CA PHE A 133 7.41 -6.53 -5.80
C PHE A 133 7.15 -7.26 -4.45
N LYS A 134 7.58 -8.52 -4.32
CA LYS A 134 7.51 -9.25 -3.04
C LYS A 134 8.26 -8.53 -1.92
N ASN A 135 9.47 -8.06 -2.23
CA ASN A 135 10.28 -7.32 -1.27
C ASN A 135 9.62 -5.98 -0.89
N TYR A 136 9.02 -5.29 -1.86
CA TYR A 136 8.25 -4.08 -1.58
C TYR A 136 7.11 -4.37 -0.60
N LEU A 137 6.28 -5.39 -0.84
CA LEU A 137 5.15 -5.73 0.05
C LEU A 137 5.62 -6.10 1.46
N ARG A 138 6.68 -6.92 1.57
CA ARG A 138 7.25 -7.27 2.88
C ARG A 138 7.75 -6.05 3.64
N ASN A 139 8.42 -5.14 2.95
CA ASN A 139 8.90 -3.90 3.54
C ASN A 139 7.73 -3.00 3.95
N LEU A 140 6.70 -2.86 3.12
CA LEU A 140 5.50 -2.08 3.42
C LEU A 140 4.85 -2.57 4.73
N ILE A 141 4.63 -3.88 4.87
CA ILE A 141 4.05 -4.50 6.07
C ILE A 141 4.94 -4.26 7.28
N THR A 142 6.24 -4.46 7.13
CA THR A 142 7.22 -4.30 8.20
C THR A 142 7.29 -2.86 8.68
N PHE A 143 7.42 -1.90 7.77
CA PHE A 143 7.46 -0.48 8.13
C PHE A 143 6.17 -0.02 8.77
N ARG A 144 5.03 -0.47 8.25
CA ARG A 144 3.73 -0.14 8.84
C ARG A 144 3.63 -0.67 10.28
N TYR A 145 3.99 -1.93 10.50
CA TYR A 145 4.00 -2.52 11.82
C TYR A 145 4.83 -1.72 12.82
N TRP A 146 6.08 -1.42 12.48
CA TRP A 146 6.96 -0.64 13.35
C TRP A 146 6.48 0.80 13.54
N SER A 147 5.98 1.43 12.49
CA SER A 147 5.44 2.79 12.59
C SER A 147 4.28 2.88 13.57
N MET A 148 3.38 1.89 13.56
CA MET A 148 2.25 1.84 14.49
C MET A 148 2.68 1.56 15.92
N LEU A 149 3.62 0.63 16.14
CA LEU A 149 4.18 0.38 17.46
C LEU A 149 4.85 1.62 18.05
N LEU A 150 5.66 2.32 17.27
CA LEU A 150 6.35 3.54 17.71
C LEU A 150 5.40 4.72 17.91
N ALA A 151 4.29 4.77 17.17
CA ALA A 151 3.29 5.82 17.32
C ALA A 151 2.41 5.62 18.57
N TYR A 152 2.20 4.37 19.00
CA TYR A 152 1.30 4.05 20.11
C TYR A 152 1.56 4.89 21.35
N PRO A 153 2.75 4.92 21.96
CA PRO A 153 2.98 5.64 23.22
C PRO A 153 2.70 7.14 23.08
N VAL A 154 3.01 7.72 21.93
CA VAL A 154 2.78 9.15 21.67
C VAL A 154 1.29 9.46 21.53
N VAL A 155 0.59 8.66 20.72
CA VAL A 155 -0.86 8.86 20.49
C VAL A 155 -1.66 8.58 21.74
N HIS A 156 -1.33 7.49 22.45
CA HIS A 156 -2.01 7.09 23.69
C HIS A 156 -1.82 8.11 24.80
N ALA A 157 -0.60 8.58 25.02
CA ALA A 157 -0.28 9.60 26.01
C ALA A 157 -0.97 10.95 25.71
N ASN A 158 -1.10 11.32 24.44
CA ASN A 158 -1.80 12.55 24.05
C ASN A 158 -3.33 12.45 24.25
N SER A 159 -3.89 11.24 24.35
CA SER A 159 -5.30 11.04 24.61
C SER A 159 -5.66 11.25 26.09
N ASP A 160 -4.75 10.91 27.00
CA ASP A 160 -4.86 11.18 28.45
C ASP A 160 -3.50 11.55 29.05
N PRO A 161 -3.28 12.84 29.38
CA PRO A 161 -2.01 13.31 29.97
C PRO A 161 -1.60 12.63 31.26
N LYS A 162 -2.51 11.95 31.96
CA LYS A 162 -2.21 11.22 33.19
C LYS A 162 -1.46 9.91 32.91
N ILE A 163 -1.54 9.40 31.68
CA ILE A 163 -0.93 8.13 31.28
C ILE A 163 0.58 8.26 31.08
N LEU A 164 1.09 9.45 30.79
CA LEU A 164 2.53 9.72 30.57
C LEU A 164 3.45 9.26 31.71
N THR A 165 2.91 8.86 32.84
CA THR A 165 3.73 8.54 34.05
C THR A 165 3.84 7.04 34.34
N VAL A 166 3.13 6.14 33.67
CA VAL A 166 2.97 4.76 34.20
C VAL A 166 2.99 3.62 33.19
N GLU A 167 2.78 3.81 31.90
CA GLU A 167 2.72 2.67 30.97
C GLU A 167 4.08 2.33 30.33
N PRO A 168 4.49 1.06 30.38
CA PRO A 168 5.68 0.63 29.66
C PRO A 168 5.47 0.72 28.14
N LEU A 169 6.56 0.95 27.41
CA LEU A 169 6.56 0.80 25.96
C LEU A 169 6.17 -0.63 25.60
N PRO A 170 5.47 -0.83 24.45
CA PRO A 170 5.20 -2.15 23.95
C PRO A 170 6.46 -3.01 23.88
N ASP A 171 6.36 -4.26 24.32
CA ASP A 171 7.47 -5.20 24.23
C ASP A 171 7.77 -5.48 22.75
N VAL A 172 8.97 -5.15 22.35
CA VAL A 172 9.46 -5.40 20.99
C VAL A 172 9.94 -6.86 20.94
N MET A 173 9.05 -7.79 20.61
CA MET A 173 9.42 -9.18 20.34
C MET A 173 9.86 -9.40 18.90
#